data_9df55a2374adecbfa34e1d22ecc3818d
#
_entry.id   9df55a2374adecbfa34e1d22ecc3818d
#
_cell.length_a   1.000
_cell.length_b   1.000
_cell.length_c   1.000
_cell.angle_alpha   90.00
_cell.angle_beta   90.00
_cell.angle_gamma   90.00
#
_symmetry.space_group_name_H-M   'P 1'
#
loop_
_entity.id
_entity.type
_entity.pdbx_description
1 polymer ?
#
loop_
_entity_poly.entity_id
_entity_poly.type
_entity_poly.pdbx_seq_one_letter_code
_entity_poly.pdbx_strand_id
1 'polypeptide(L)'
;MFWLKKFVSFWLMPVPLCLTLLIVGIILLCFSKRLRLGRGLLIAGTVLLTLFSNKLVSYALLRPIEATFPPIPEFVAGAPLSPALARCRYVVVLGSGHSDSPGFSANNQLSASALARIVEGIRILRRLPDARLITSGPGEEGFTTHAATLARVATEFGIAPERIILTETGRDTEEESQNVRALVGNAPIALVTTAWHLPRAAGLFRRAGMDVLPCPTDHLARPTKEFHLSDCDWDTNSLERSTAAVRERLGYLWVWLRRKV
;
A
#
# COMPACT_ATOMS: atom_id res chain seq x y z
N MET A 1 -7.69 -21.36 2.09
CA MET A 1 -7.26 -20.37 3.12
C MET A 1 -7.23 -18.90 2.66
N PHE A 2 -6.89 -18.60 1.41
CA PHE A 2 -6.85 -17.24 0.87
C PHE A 2 -8.19 -16.48 0.96
N TRP A 3 -9.28 -17.08 0.53
CA TRP A 3 -10.63 -16.49 0.57
C TRP A 3 -11.15 -16.25 1.98
N LEU A 4 -10.88 -17.18 2.92
CA LEU A 4 -11.27 -17.01 4.33
C LEU A 4 -10.55 -15.80 4.95
N LYS A 5 -9.25 -15.64 4.67
CA LYS A 5 -8.49 -14.46 5.09
C LYS A 5 -9.11 -13.16 4.53
N LYS A 6 -9.42 -13.13 3.23
CA LYS A 6 -10.04 -11.94 2.60
C LYS A 6 -11.39 -11.63 3.23
N PHE A 7 -12.21 -12.65 3.46
CA PHE A 7 -13.53 -12.50 4.08
C PHE A 7 -13.43 -11.95 5.51
N VAL A 8 -12.64 -12.58 6.38
CA VAL A 8 -12.44 -12.12 7.76
C VAL A 8 -11.83 -10.71 7.80
N SER A 9 -10.79 -10.47 6.98
CA SER A 9 -10.17 -9.15 6.92
C SER A 9 -11.14 -8.07 6.45
N PHE A 10 -12.05 -8.36 5.54
CA PHE A 10 -13.07 -7.41 5.08
C PHE A 10 -13.93 -6.91 6.24
N TRP A 11 -14.48 -7.83 7.06
CA TRP A 11 -15.36 -7.47 8.18
C TRP A 11 -14.64 -6.78 9.34
N LEU A 12 -13.31 -6.89 9.41
CA LEU A 12 -12.49 -6.19 10.41
C LEU A 12 -12.02 -4.80 9.93
N MET A 13 -12.27 -4.42 8.68
CA MET A 13 -11.98 -3.06 8.21
C MET A 13 -12.90 -2.06 8.88
N PRO A 14 -12.43 -0.81 9.15
CA PRO A 14 -13.19 0.21 9.88
C PRO A 14 -14.62 0.41 9.39
N VAL A 15 -14.82 0.61 8.09
CA VAL A 15 -16.16 0.88 7.54
C VAL A 15 -17.11 -0.33 7.64
N PRO A 16 -16.76 -1.54 7.13
CA PRO A 16 -17.61 -2.72 7.28
C PRO A 16 -17.91 -3.06 8.74
N LEU A 17 -16.92 -2.95 9.64
CA LEU A 17 -17.09 -3.20 11.06
C LEU A 17 -18.13 -2.25 11.68
N CYS A 18 -17.93 -0.94 11.51
CA CYS A 18 -18.83 0.07 12.06
C CYS A 18 -20.26 -0.08 11.52
N LEU A 19 -20.41 -0.25 10.19
CA LEU A 19 -21.72 -0.45 9.57
C LEU A 19 -22.41 -1.71 10.07
N THR A 20 -21.67 -2.81 10.24
CA THR A 20 -22.24 -4.06 10.79
C THR A 20 -22.77 -3.85 12.20
N LEU A 21 -22.00 -3.20 13.08
CA LEU A 21 -22.43 -2.91 14.44
C LEU A 21 -23.68 -2.02 14.47
N LEU A 22 -23.72 -0.97 13.63
CA LEU A 22 -24.85 -0.06 13.53
C LEU A 22 -26.10 -0.77 13.00
N ILE A 23 -26.00 -1.51 11.91
CA ILE A 23 -27.13 -2.21 11.28
C ILE A 23 -27.68 -3.29 12.23
N VAL A 24 -26.82 -4.14 12.79
CA VAL A 24 -27.26 -5.17 13.75
C VAL A 24 -27.87 -4.53 14.99
N GLY A 25 -27.28 -3.43 15.49
CA GLY A 25 -27.84 -2.66 16.60
C GLY A 25 -29.26 -2.16 16.31
N ILE A 26 -29.52 -1.58 15.14
CA ILE A 26 -30.84 -1.12 14.69
C ILE A 26 -31.82 -2.30 14.60
N ILE A 27 -31.41 -3.40 13.96
CA ILE A 27 -32.25 -4.59 13.81
C ILE A 27 -32.68 -5.14 15.19
N LEU A 28 -31.76 -5.20 16.15
CA LEU A 28 -32.07 -5.66 17.50
C LEU A 28 -33.02 -4.71 18.24
N LEU A 29 -32.93 -3.40 18.01
CA LEU A 29 -33.86 -2.44 18.63
C LEU A 29 -35.25 -2.49 18.01
N CYS A 30 -35.35 -2.71 16.69
CA CYS A 30 -36.64 -2.71 16.00
C CYS A 30 -37.38 -4.04 16.09
N PHE A 31 -36.66 -5.17 16.08
CA PHE A 31 -37.25 -6.50 15.88
C PHE A 31 -36.95 -7.50 17.00
N SER A 32 -36.24 -7.10 18.06
CA SER A 32 -35.85 -8.01 19.15
C SER A 32 -36.12 -7.42 20.52
N LYS A 33 -36.34 -8.31 21.52
CA LYS A 33 -36.42 -7.93 22.93
C LYS A 33 -35.04 -7.62 23.56
N ARG A 34 -33.94 -7.78 22.81
CA ARG A 34 -32.55 -7.57 23.30
C ARG A 34 -32.12 -6.11 23.21
N LEU A 35 -32.93 -5.19 23.75
CA LEU A 35 -32.74 -3.74 23.64
C LEU A 35 -31.38 -3.25 24.19
N ARG A 36 -30.89 -3.84 25.28
CA ARG A 36 -29.58 -3.46 25.87
C ARG A 36 -28.44 -3.77 24.91
N LEU A 37 -28.47 -4.94 24.28
CA LEU A 37 -27.45 -5.34 23.30
C LEU A 37 -27.51 -4.44 22.07
N GLY A 38 -28.73 -4.16 21.54
CA GLY A 38 -28.92 -3.25 20.40
C GLY A 38 -28.34 -1.85 20.67
N ARG A 39 -28.64 -1.27 21.84
CA ARG A 39 -28.05 0.03 22.25
C ARG A 39 -26.53 -0.04 22.37
N GLY A 40 -25.99 -1.09 22.99
CA GLY A 40 -24.55 -1.28 23.11
C GLY A 40 -23.83 -1.33 21.75
N LEU A 41 -24.40 -2.06 20.78
CA LEU A 41 -23.84 -2.13 19.41
C LEU A 41 -23.90 -0.79 18.68
N LEU A 42 -25.00 -0.03 18.82
CA LEU A 42 -25.09 1.32 18.24
C LEU A 42 -24.03 2.26 18.83
N ILE A 43 -23.88 2.26 20.15
CA ILE A 43 -22.87 3.09 20.81
C ILE A 43 -21.47 2.68 20.35
N ALA A 44 -21.17 1.38 20.32
CA ALA A 44 -19.87 0.88 19.89
C ALA A 44 -19.59 1.25 18.42
N GLY A 45 -20.54 1.04 17.52
CA GLY A 45 -20.39 1.39 16.10
C GLY A 45 -20.18 2.89 15.89
N THR A 46 -20.94 3.75 16.61
CA THR A 46 -20.77 5.20 16.54
C THR A 46 -19.43 5.65 17.09
N VAL A 47 -19.02 5.15 18.26
CA VAL A 47 -17.73 5.49 18.87
C VAL A 47 -16.57 5.06 17.96
N LEU A 48 -16.60 3.84 17.43
CA LEU A 48 -15.55 3.37 16.52
C LEU A 48 -15.49 4.20 15.23
N LEU A 49 -16.65 4.53 14.64
CA LEU A 49 -16.68 5.39 13.45
C LEU A 49 -16.11 6.77 13.73
N THR A 50 -16.48 7.38 14.85
CA THR A 50 -15.95 8.67 15.32
C THR A 50 -14.43 8.60 15.51
N LEU A 51 -13.93 7.54 16.14
CA LEU A 51 -12.49 7.37 16.34
C LEU A 51 -11.73 7.17 15.02
N PHE A 52 -12.20 6.27 14.15
CA PHE A 52 -11.51 5.98 12.89
C PHE A 52 -11.56 7.13 11.88
N SER A 53 -12.58 7.97 11.93
CA SER A 53 -12.67 9.17 11.07
C SER A 53 -11.98 10.40 11.65
N ASN A 54 -11.47 10.34 12.90
CA ASN A 54 -10.76 11.45 13.54
C ASN A 54 -9.30 11.52 13.07
N LYS A 55 -8.82 12.73 12.77
CA LYS A 55 -7.49 12.98 12.22
C LYS A 55 -6.38 12.58 13.20
N LEU A 56 -6.45 12.98 14.47
CA LEU A 56 -5.44 12.63 15.49
C LEU A 56 -5.32 11.12 15.66
N VAL A 57 -6.46 10.42 15.77
CA VAL A 57 -6.49 8.97 15.92
C VAL A 57 -5.87 8.29 14.70
N SER A 58 -6.26 8.71 13.49
CA SER A 58 -5.74 8.14 12.25
C SER A 58 -4.23 8.33 12.09
N TYR A 59 -3.70 9.50 12.48
CA TYR A 59 -2.26 9.76 12.54
C TYR A 59 -1.55 8.87 13.57
N ALA A 60 -2.11 8.76 14.77
CA ALA A 60 -1.54 7.90 15.82
C ALA A 60 -1.49 6.42 15.41
N LEU A 61 -2.46 5.98 14.59
CA LEU A 61 -2.49 4.62 14.07
C LEU A 61 -1.50 4.39 12.92
N LEU A 62 -1.35 5.32 11.99
CA LEU A 62 -0.61 5.09 10.75
C LEU A 62 0.85 5.54 10.82
N ARG A 63 1.12 6.67 11.47
CA ARG A 63 2.47 7.28 11.54
C ARG A 63 3.56 6.32 12.02
N PRO A 64 3.38 5.48 13.07
CA PRO A 64 4.41 4.54 13.48
C PRO A 64 4.80 3.52 12.41
N ILE A 65 3.85 3.16 11.55
CA ILE A 65 4.09 2.23 10.43
C ILE A 65 4.90 2.93 9.34
N GLU A 66 4.51 4.14 8.94
CA GLU A 66 5.19 4.91 7.89
C GLU A 66 6.57 5.40 8.30
N ALA A 67 6.80 5.62 9.59
CA ALA A 67 8.10 6.04 10.13
C ALA A 67 9.16 4.92 10.17
N THR A 68 8.79 3.68 9.83
CA THR A 68 9.74 2.54 9.85
C THR A 68 10.91 2.74 8.88
N PHE A 69 10.67 3.37 7.73
CA PHE A 69 11.70 3.67 6.75
C PHE A 69 11.65 5.15 6.36
N PRO A 70 12.82 5.83 6.31
CA PRO A 70 12.88 7.22 5.89
C PRO A 70 12.56 7.35 4.39
N PRO A 71 11.95 8.46 3.95
CA PRO A 71 11.75 8.73 2.53
C PRO A 71 13.10 8.90 1.81
N ILE A 72 13.13 8.58 0.53
CA ILE A 72 14.28 8.90 -0.32
C ILE A 72 14.30 10.43 -0.53
N PRO A 73 15.38 11.11 -0.11
CA PRO A 73 15.44 12.57 -0.20
C PRO A 73 15.39 13.07 -1.65
N GLU A 74 15.20 14.36 -1.80
CA GLU A 74 15.31 15.01 -3.11
C GLU A 74 16.72 14.84 -3.69
N PHE A 75 16.77 14.62 -4.99
CA PHE A 75 18.05 14.52 -5.70
C PHE A 75 18.54 15.93 -6.10
N VAL A 76 19.58 16.37 -5.45
CA VAL A 76 20.24 17.64 -5.80
C VAL A 76 21.15 17.42 -7.01
N ALA A 77 21.14 18.35 -7.96
CA ALA A 77 22.01 18.30 -9.12
C ALA A 77 23.49 18.30 -8.69
N GLY A 78 24.30 17.40 -9.24
CA GLY A 78 25.72 17.26 -8.92
C GLY A 78 26.02 16.54 -7.58
N ALA A 79 25.01 16.30 -6.73
CA ALA A 79 25.23 15.53 -5.50
C ALA A 79 25.30 14.03 -5.78
N PRO A 80 26.22 13.29 -5.11
CA PRO A 80 26.33 11.85 -5.23
C PRO A 80 25.09 11.16 -4.64
N LEU A 81 24.71 10.02 -5.21
CA LEU A 81 23.72 9.14 -4.61
C LEU A 81 24.24 8.49 -3.34
N SER A 82 23.33 8.13 -2.42
CA SER A 82 23.73 7.28 -1.30
C SER A 82 24.32 5.97 -1.82
N PRO A 83 25.37 5.42 -1.17
CA PRO A 83 26.00 4.17 -1.61
C PRO A 83 24.99 3.01 -1.72
N ALA A 84 23.97 2.99 -0.84
CA ALA A 84 22.93 1.98 -0.85
C ALA A 84 22.06 2.08 -2.10
N LEU A 85 21.73 3.30 -2.56
CA LEU A 85 20.95 3.49 -3.77
C LEU A 85 21.78 3.26 -5.03
N ALA A 86 23.02 3.75 -5.07
CA ALA A 86 23.89 3.65 -6.23
C ALA A 86 24.22 2.19 -6.64
N ARG A 87 24.19 1.25 -5.68
CA ARG A 87 24.42 -0.18 -5.97
C ARG A 87 23.21 -0.93 -6.50
N CYS A 88 22.00 -0.34 -6.42
CA CYS A 88 20.78 -1.01 -6.88
C CYS A 88 20.81 -1.23 -8.40
N ARG A 89 20.52 -2.48 -8.81
CA ARG A 89 20.44 -2.89 -10.21
C ARG A 89 19.01 -2.91 -10.76
N TYR A 90 18.04 -2.93 -9.86
CA TYR A 90 16.63 -2.93 -10.21
C TYR A 90 15.85 -1.96 -9.31
N VAL A 91 14.88 -1.28 -9.91
CA VAL A 91 13.84 -0.54 -9.21
C VAL A 91 12.56 -1.34 -9.34
N VAL A 92 12.07 -1.87 -8.23
CA VAL A 92 10.88 -2.72 -8.20
C VAL A 92 9.69 -1.90 -7.70
N VAL A 93 8.68 -1.72 -8.54
CA VAL A 93 7.44 -1.00 -8.21
C VAL A 93 6.32 -2.00 -8.01
N LEU A 94 5.82 -2.11 -6.77
CA LEU A 94 4.72 -3.01 -6.44
C LEU A 94 3.36 -2.44 -6.87
N GLY A 95 2.48 -3.33 -7.30
CA GLY A 95 1.12 -2.99 -7.68
C GLY A 95 0.27 -2.47 -6.53
N SER A 96 -0.75 -1.65 -6.86
CA SER A 96 -1.72 -1.12 -5.88
C SER A 96 -3.16 -1.10 -6.38
N GLY A 97 -3.39 -1.22 -7.66
CA GLY A 97 -4.71 -1.25 -8.28
C GLY A 97 -4.82 -0.32 -9.48
N HIS A 98 -5.62 -0.74 -10.42
CA HIS A 98 -5.98 0.02 -11.62
C HIS A 98 -7.40 -0.36 -12.05
N SER A 99 -7.94 0.40 -12.98
CA SER A 99 -9.14 0.06 -13.75
C SER A 99 -8.74 -0.10 -15.21
N ASP A 100 -9.24 -1.13 -15.89
CA ASP A 100 -9.08 -1.26 -17.34
C ASP A 100 -10.27 -0.57 -18.00
N SER A 101 -10.14 0.72 -18.27
CA SER A 101 -11.19 1.58 -18.80
C SER A 101 -10.82 2.04 -20.20
N PRO A 102 -11.51 1.55 -21.26
CA PRO A 102 -11.24 1.96 -22.63
C PRO A 102 -11.34 3.48 -22.83
N GLY A 103 -10.39 4.05 -23.57
CA GLY A 103 -10.36 5.49 -23.87
C GLY A 103 -9.65 6.35 -22.82
N PHE A 104 -9.28 5.80 -21.67
CA PHE A 104 -8.46 6.53 -20.69
C PHE A 104 -6.97 6.28 -20.91
N SER A 105 -6.14 7.31 -20.68
CA SER A 105 -4.68 7.16 -20.66
C SER A 105 -4.24 6.26 -19.51
N ALA A 106 -3.08 5.62 -19.62
CA ALA A 106 -2.58 4.66 -18.62
C ALA A 106 -2.50 5.26 -17.20
N ASN A 107 -2.05 6.51 -17.07
CA ASN A 107 -1.98 7.20 -15.78
C ASN A 107 -3.37 7.44 -15.15
N ASN A 108 -4.42 7.68 -15.95
CA ASN A 108 -5.79 7.86 -15.46
C ASN A 108 -6.48 6.54 -15.09
N GLN A 109 -5.90 5.41 -15.47
CA GLN A 109 -6.37 4.08 -15.07
C GLN A 109 -5.76 3.61 -13.74
N LEU A 110 -4.67 4.23 -13.27
CA LEU A 110 -4.04 3.89 -12.02
C LEU A 110 -4.77 4.48 -10.81
N SER A 111 -4.80 3.74 -9.70
CA SER A 111 -5.16 4.32 -8.41
C SER A 111 -4.14 5.39 -7.99
N ALA A 112 -4.52 6.33 -7.13
CA ALA A 112 -3.61 7.36 -6.62
C ALA A 112 -2.32 6.78 -6.04
N SER A 113 -2.43 5.70 -5.27
CA SER A 113 -1.26 5.01 -4.72
C SER A 113 -0.39 4.35 -5.79
N ALA A 114 -0.99 3.75 -6.84
CA ALA A 114 -0.23 3.17 -7.93
C ALA A 114 0.52 4.24 -8.73
N LEU A 115 -0.13 5.38 -8.97
CA LEU A 115 0.48 6.53 -9.63
C LEU A 115 1.65 7.10 -8.81
N ALA A 116 1.48 7.27 -7.49
CA ALA A 116 2.55 7.71 -6.61
C ALA A 116 3.76 6.75 -6.63
N ARG A 117 3.50 5.44 -6.66
CA ARG A 117 4.56 4.41 -6.71
C ARG A 117 5.34 4.46 -8.02
N ILE A 118 4.65 4.53 -9.16
CA ILE A 118 5.36 4.54 -10.45
C ILE A 118 6.14 5.84 -10.65
N VAL A 119 5.61 6.98 -10.23
CA VAL A 119 6.32 8.27 -10.29
C VAL A 119 7.59 8.22 -9.45
N GLU A 120 7.54 7.70 -8.22
CA GLU A 120 8.73 7.53 -7.37
C GLU A 120 9.71 6.53 -7.99
N GLY A 121 9.22 5.42 -8.54
CA GLY A 121 10.06 4.46 -9.26
C GLY A 121 10.80 5.09 -10.44
N ILE A 122 10.14 5.89 -11.25
CA ILE A 122 10.74 6.63 -12.38
C ILE A 122 11.76 7.65 -11.86
N ARG A 123 11.42 8.40 -10.78
CA ARG A 123 12.33 9.38 -10.16
C ARG A 123 13.67 8.73 -9.76
N ILE A 124 13.59 7.56 -9.12
CA ILE A 124 14.77 6.79 -8.71
C ILE A 124 15.51 6.22 -9.93
N LEU A 125 14.79 5.60 -10.86
CA LEU A 125 15.38 4.95 -12.05
C LEU A 125 16.17 5.92 -12.92
N ARG A 126 15.74 7.18 -13.05
CA ARG A 126 16.45 8.22 -13.79
C ARG A 126 17.82 8.56 -13.22
N ARG A 127 18.06 8.25 -11.94
CA ARG A 127 19.36 8.43 -11.28
C ARG A 127 20.25 7.19 -11.37
N LEU A 128 19.73 6.08 -11.90
CA LEU A 128 20.37 4.78 -12.01
C LEU A 128 20.41 4.36 -13.49
N PRO A 129 21.35 4.87 -14.31
CA PRO A 129 21.35 4.65 -15.76
C PRO A 129 21.41 3.17 -16.15
N ASP A 130 22.13 2.35 -15.38
CA ASP A 130 22.29 0.92 -15.64
C ASP A 130 21.21 0.03 -14.99
N ALA A 131 20.31 0.60 -14.21
CA ALA A 131 19.26 -0.16 -13.57
C ALA A 131 18.06 -0.38 -14.50
N ARG A 132 17.30 -1.46 -14.22
CA ARG A 132 16.06 -1.78 -14.91
C ARG A 132 14.85 -1.58 -13.97
N LEU A 133 13.72 -1.21 -14.53
CA LEU A 133 12.45 -1.09 -13.83
C LEU A 133 11.74 -2.45 -13.85
N ILE A 134 11.28 -2.91 -12.70
CA ILE A 134 10.36 -4.04 -12.61
C ILE A 134 9.01 -3.51 -12.15
N THR A 135 7.98 -3.66 -12.99
CA THR A 135 6.59 -3.36 -12.64
C THR A 135 5.88 -4.65 -12.27
N SER A 136 5.14 -4.64 -11.15
CA SER A 136 4.49 -5.84 -10.61
C SER A 136 2.99 -5.65 -10.46
N GLY A 137 2.26 -6.69 -10.72
CA GLY A 137 0.83 -6.80 -10.44
C GLY A 137 0.06 -7.59 -11.49
N PRO A 138 -0.84 -8.47 -11.03
CA PRO A 138 -1.65 -9.31 -11.91
C PRO A 138 -2.72 -8.50 -12.63
N GLY A 139 -3.37 -9.14 -13.59
CA GLY A 139 -4.62 -8.73 -14.22
C GLY A 139 -5.65 -9.84 -14.10
N GLU A 140 -6.88 -9.52 -14.46
CA GLU A 140 -7.92 -10.51 -14.69
C GLU A 140 -7.80 -11.03 -16.11
N GLU A 141 -8.29 -12.24 -16.36
CA GLU A 141 -8.25 -12.86 -17.69
C GLU A 141 -9.00 -11.98 -18.72
N GLY A 142 -8.34 -11.68 -19.83
CA GLY A 142 -8.89 -10.81 -20.90
C GLY A 142 -8.71 -9.31 -20.66
N PHE A 143 -8.10 -8.88 -19.52
CA PHE A 143 -7.85 -7.47 -19.20
C PHE A 143 -6.34 -7.16 -19.15
N THR A 144 -6.03 -5.88 -19.31
CA THR A 144 -4.65 -5.39 -19.16
C THR A 144 -4.17 -5.62 -17.73
N THR A 145 -2.96 -6.18 -17.55
CA THR A 145 -2.41 -6.39 -16.21
C THR A 145 -2.01 -5.06 -15.56
N HIS A 146 -1.98 -5.07 -14.22
CA HIS A 146 -1.51 -3.90 -13.49
C HIS A 146 -0.04 -3.57 -13.82
N ALA A 147 0.80 -4.60 -13.95
CA ALA A 147 2.19 -4.46 -14.35
C ALA A 147 2.33 -3.79 -15.72
N ALA A 148 1.51 -4.20 -16.71
CA ALA A 148 1.50 -3.61 -18.05
C ALA A 148 1.02 -2.15 -18.03
N THR A 149 0.00 -1.82 -17.23
CA THR A 149 -0.47 -0.43 -17.07
C THR A 149 0.61 0.46 -16.46
N LEU A 150 1.32 0.00 -15.43
CA LEU A 150 2.48 0.71 -14.85
C LEU A 150 3.60 0.90 -15.89
N ALA A 151 3.89 -0.13 -16.69
CA ALA A 151 4.92 -0.08 -17.74
C ALA A 151 4.57 0.95 -18.83
N ARG A 152 3.29 1.00 -19.25
CA ARG A 152 2.82 2.03 -20.20
C ARG A 152 3.04 3.44 -19.65
N VAL A 153 2.68 3.69 -18.38
CA VAL A 153 2.96 4.98 -17.73
C VAL A 153 4.46 5.28 -17.76
N ALA A 154 5.31 4.33 -17.36
CA ALA A 154 6.76 4.54 -17.37
C ALA A 154 7.28 4.90 -18.77
N THR A 155 6.77 4.25 -19.83
CA THR A 155 7.12 4.53 -21.22
C THR A 155 6.67 5.93 -21.65
N GLU A 156 5.44 6.33 -21.31
CA GLU A 156 4.93 7.68 -21.57
C GLU A 156 5.77 8.77 -20.87
N PHE A 157 6.34 8.43 -19.71
CA PHE A 157 7.27 9.31 -18.99
C PHE A 157 8.74 9.17 -19.45
N GLY A 158 8.99 8.54 -20.59
CA GLY A 158 10.29 8.50 -21.26
C GLY A 158 11.26 7.41 -20.76
N ILE A 159 10.77 6.37 -20.12
CA ILE A 159 11.58 5.19 -19.83
C ILE A 159 11.55 4.26 -21.04
N ALA A 160 12.73 3.92 -21.56
CA ALA A 160 12.86 3.03 -22.71
C ALA A 160 12.29 1.63 -22.38
N PRO A 161 11.47 1.03 -23.27
CA PRO A 161 10.82 -0.26 -23.03
C PRO A 161 11.80 -1.38 -22.68
N GLU A 162 13.03 -1.34 -23.22
CA GLU A 162 14.09 -2.33 -22.97
C GLU A 162 14.58 -2.31 -21.52
N ARG A 163 14.33 -1.23 -20.81
CA ARG A 163 14.63 -1.06 -19.39
C ARG A 163 13.49 -1.53 -18.48
N ILE A 164 12.36 -1.97 -19.02
CA ILE A 164 11.19 -2.36 -18.26
C ILE A 164 11.03 -3.89 -18.30
N ILE A 165 10.79 -4.48 -17.15
CA ILE A 165 10.46 -5.91 -16.98
C ILE A 165 9.10 -5.97 -16.29
N LEU A 166 8.19 -6.79 -16.82
CA LEU A 166 6.87 -7.01 -16.23
C LEU A 166 6.86 -8.29 -15.41
N THR A 167 6.23 -8.24 -14.21
CA THR A 167 5.84 -9.40 -13.43
C THR A 167 4.32 -9.39 -13.29
N GLU A 168 3.66 -10.14 -14.16
CA GLU A 168 2.21 -10.12 -14.33
C GLU A 168 1.49 -11.19 -13.51
N THR A 169 2.24 -12.00 -12.79
CA THR A 169 1.74 -13.06 -11.93
C THR A 169 2.02 -12.75 -10.47
N GLY A 170 1.22 -13.28 -9.58
CA GLY A 170 1.36 -13.05 -8.13
C GLY A 170 0.05 -12.51 -7.54
N ARG A 171 -0.63 -13.34 -6.76
CA ARG A 171 -1.93 -13.01 -6.14
C ARG A 171 -1.79 -12.23 -4.85
N ASP A 172 -0.59 -12.23 -4.29
CA ASP A 172 -0.24 -11.47 -3.09
C ASP A 172 1.25 -11.10 -3.06
N THR A 173 1.63 -10.27 -2.09
CA THR A 173 2.99 -9.74 -1.97
C THR A 173 4.04 -10.82 -1.74
N GLU A 174 3.66 -11.98 -1.19
CA GLU A 174 4.58 -13.12 -1.02
C GLU A 174 4.91 -13.74 -2.38
N GLU A 175 3.90 -14.01 -3.21
CA GLU A 175 4.09 -14.54 -4.57
C GLU A 175 4.85 -13.51 -5.44
N GLU A 176 4.52 -12.20 -5.34
CA GLU A 176 5.28 -11.14 -6.00
C GLU A 176 6.78 -11.17 -5.61
N SER A 177 7.10 -11.35 -4.33
CA SER A 177 8.48 -11.43 -3.87
C SER A 177 9.23 -12.62 -4.46
N GLN A 178 8.59 -13.78 -4.60
CA GLN A 178 9.16 -14.97 -5.20
C GLN A 178 9.41 -14.78 -6.70
N ASN A 179 8.45 -14.19 -7.41
CA ASN A 179 8.57 -13.89 -8.84
C ASN A 179 9.72 -12.93 -9.12
N VAL A 180 9.81 -11.84 -8.35
CA VAL A 180 10.91 -10.88 -8.47
C VAL A 180 12.24 -11.56 -8.13
N ARG A 181 12.29 -12.39 -7.09
CA ARG A 181 13.50 -13.15 -6.72
C ARG A 181 14.01 -14.03 -7.86
N ALA A 182 13.12 -14.70 -8.57
CA ALA A 182 13.48 -15.54 -9.71
C ALA A 182 14.12 -14.74 -10.86
N LEU A 183 13.72 -13.46 -11.01
CA LEU A 183 14.25 -12.56 -12.05
C LEU A 183 15.59 -11.92 -11.66
N VAL A 184 15.72 -11.45 -10.42
CA VAL A 184 16.85 -10.60 -10.00
C VAL A 184 17.97 -11.37 -9.31
N GLY A 185 17.69 -12.59 -8.86
CA GLY A 185 18.67 -13.35 -8.06
C GLY A 185 19.06 -12.59 -6.79
N ASN A 186 20.38 -12.43 -6.57
CA ASN A 186 20.95 -11.73 -5.41
C ASN A 186 21.22 -10.25 -5.67
N ALA A 187 20.84 -9.70 -6.83
CA ALA A 187 21.14 -8.31 -7.14
C ALA A 187 20.39 -7.36 -6.19
N PRO A 188 21.03 -6.27 -5.75
CA PRO A 188 20.40 -5.26 -4.90
C PRO A 188 19.24 -4.59 -5.63
N ILE A 189 18.13 -4.42 -4.92
CA ILE A 189 16.91 -3.79 -5.44
C ILE A 189 16.50 -2.57 -4.63
N ALA A 190 15.97 -1.54 -5.30
CA ALA A 190 15.21 -0.46 -4.70
C ALA A 190 13.74 -0.84 -4.75
N LEU A 191 13.13 -1.14 -3.60
CA LEU A 191 11.73 -1.57 -3.50
C LEU A 191 10.83 -0.39 -3.23
N VAL A 192 9.98 -0.04 -4.20
CA VAL A 192 9.07 1.10 -4.17
C VAL A 192 7.64 0.63 -3.91
N THR A 193 7.05 1.08 -2.83
CA THR A 193 5.64 0.92 -2.50
C THR A 193 5.20 2.00 -1.51
N THR A 194 3.91 2.06 -1.18
CA THR A 194 3.39 3.02 -0.21
C THR A 194 4.08 2.86 1.16
N ALA A 195 4.34 3.97 1.84
CA ALA A 195 5.09 4.00 3.11
C ALA A 195 4.49 3.05 4.16
N TRP A 196 3.16 2.98 4.23
CA TRP A 196 2.46 2.10 5.17
C TRP A 196 2.52 0.62 4.79
N HIS A 197 2.69 0.28 3.51
CA HIS A 197 2.82 -1.10 3.05
C HIS A 197 4.26 -1.63 3.12
N LEU A 198 5.23 -0.73 3.00
CA LEU A 198 6.64 -1.05 2.83
C LEU A 198 7.25 -1.93 3.94
N PRO A 199 6.91 -1.76 5.25
CA PRO A 199 7.46 -2.63 6.29
C PRO A 199 7.17 -4.11 6.05
N ARG A 200 5.91 -4.45 5.70
CA ARG A 200 5.52 -5.83 5.40
C ARG A 200 6.11 -6.33 4.08
N ALA A 201 6.10 -5.50 3.04
CA ALA A 201 6.67 -5.87 1.76
C ALA A 201 8.18 -6.12 1.86
N ALA A 202 8.94 -5.21 2.48
CA ALA A 202 10.37 -5.36 2.66
C ALA A 202 10.73 -6.62 3.48
N GLY A 203 9.94 -6.95 4.51
CA GLY A 203 10.09 -8.18 5.28
C GLY A 203 9.96 -9.43 4.40
N LEU A 204 8.93 -9.50 3.55
CA LEU A 204 8.71 -10.62 2.64
C LEU A 204 9.82 -10.74 1.58
N PHE A 205 10.24 -9.62 0.98
CA PHE A 205 11.29 -9.59 -0.01
C PHE A 205 12.67 -10.01 0.57
N ARG A 206 13.01 -9.52 1.78
CA ARG A 206 14.22 -9.95 2.50
C ARG A 206 14.19 -11.43 2.84
N ARG A 207 13.03 -11.93 3.27
CA ARG A 207 12.86 -13.36 3.54
C ARG A 207 13.00 -14.22 2.27
N ALA A 208 12.62 -13.72 1.10
CA ALA A 208 12.90 -14.36 -0.18
C ALA A 208 14.39 -14.33 -0.56
N GLY A 209 15.26 -13.77 0.28
CA GLY A 209 16.73 -13.74 0.10
C GLY A 209 17.22 -12.58 -0.77
N MET A 210 16.48 -11.48 -0.87
CA MET A 210 16.89 -10.31 -1.66
C MET A 210 17.56 -9.24 -0.79
N ASP A 211 18.51 -8.52 -1.36
CA ASP A 211 19.08 -7.29 -0.78
C ASP A 211 18.18 -6.11 -1.14
N VAL A 212 17.39 -5.65 -0.16
CA VAL A 212 16.31 -4.68 -0.35
C VAL A 212 16.67 -3.33 0.27
N LEU A 213 16.75 -2.30 -0.57
CA LEU A 213 16.68 -0.91 -0.16
C LEU A 213 15.20 -0.46 -0.16
N PRO A 214 14.59 -0.19 1.00
CA PRO A 214 13.21 0.31 1.06
C PRO A 214 13.12 1.74 0.54
N CYS A 215 12.18 1.99 -0.38
CA CYS A 215 11.94 3.30 -0.98
C CYS A 215 10.45 3.67 -0.80
N PRO A 216 10.05 4.22 0.36
CA PRO A 216 8.67 4.58 0.65
C PRO A 216 8.19 5.76 -0.18
N THR A 217 6.94 5.69 -0.60
CA THR A 217 6.21 6.78 -1.23
C THR A 217 4.78 6.87 -0.71
N ASP A 218 3.98 7.82 -1.17
CA ASP A 218 2.55 7.95 -0.81
C ASP A 218 2.33 7.96 0.71
N HIS A 219 3.03 8.85 1.41
CA HIS A 219 2.86 9.03 2.85
C HIS A 219 1.52 9.70 3.15
N LEU A 220 0.65 9.02 3.87
CA LEU A 220 -0.67 9.51 4.27
C LEU A 220 -0.65 10.23 5.64
N ALA A 221 0.34 9.93 6.51
CA ALA A 221 0.50 10.51 7.84
C ALA A 221 1.77 11.35 7.95
N ARG A 222 1.91 12.35 7.07
CA ARG A 222 3.07 13.25 7.05
C ARG A 222 3.18 14.03 8.36
N PRO A 223 4.39 14.17 8.93
CA PRO A 223 4.57 14.96 10.13
C PRO A 223 4.27 16.44 9.85
N THR A 224 3.47 17.07 10.70
CA THR A 224 3.27 18.52 10.73
C THR A 224 4.21 19.14 11.76
N LYS A 225 4.71 20.35 11.50
CA LYS A 225 5.61 21.06 12.44
C LYS A 225 4.86 21.63 13.64
N GLU A 226 3.60 22.00 13.45
CA GLU A 226 2.77 22.66 14.45
C GLU A 226 1.42 21.97 14.55
N PHE A 227 0.82 22.01 15.72
CA PHE A 227 -0.54 21.54 15.96
C PHE A 227 -1.53 22.64 15.55
N HIS A 228 -2.53 22.26 14.78
CA HIS A 228 -3.65 23.11 14.39
C HIS A 228 -4.97 22.53 14.91
N LEU A 229 -5.96 23.38 15.20
CA LEU A 229 -7.29 22.92 15.62
C LEU A 229 -7.92 21.99 14.58
N SER A 230 -7.66 22.19 13.29
CA SER A 230 -8.06 21.29 12.20
C SER A 230 -7.44 19.88 12.30
N ASP A 231 -6.48 19.65 13.20
CA ASP A 231 -5.97 18.31 13.45
C ASP A 231 -6.95 17.45 14.29
N CYS A 232 -7.95 18.10 14.91
CA CYS A 232 -9.03 17.43 15.63
C CYS A 232 -10.24 17.08 14.73
N ASP A 233 -10.23 17.44 13.45
CA ASP A 233 -11.35 17.26 12.54
C ASP A 233 -11.65 15.78 12.23
N TRP A 234 -12.86 15.56 11.73
CA TRP A 234 -13.30 14.28 11.19
C TRP A 234 -13.44 14.41 9.68
N ASP A 235 -12.74 13.52 8.96
CA ASP A 235 -12.72 13.52 7.50
C ASP A 235 -12.59 12.11 6.90
N THR A 236 -12.86 12.00 5.60
CA THR A 236 -12.75 10.76 4.84
C THR A 236 -11.30 10.28 4.71
N ASN A 237 -10.33 11.20 4.64
CA ASN A 237 -8.92 10.86 4.56
C ASN A 237 -8.44 10.21 5.87
N SER A 238 -9.00 10.65 7.01
CA SER A 238 -8.74 10.03 8.32
C SER A 238 -9.26 8.60 8.38
N LEU A 239 -10.44 8.36 7.82
CA LEU A 239 -11.00 7.02 7.71
C LEU A 239 -10.17 6.12 6.78
N GLU A 240 -9.66 6.67 5.68
CA GLU A 240 -8.73 5.98 4.78
C GLU A 240 -7.42 5.61 5.50
N ARG A 241 -6.79 6.56 6.21
CA ARG A 241 -5.58 6.34 7.02
C ARG A 241 -5.79 5.23 8.06
N SER A 242 -6.90 5.30 8.79
CA SER A 242 -7.25 4.28 9.78
C SER A 242 -7.45 2.90 9.13
N THR A 243 -8.08 2.87 7.95
CA THR A 243 -8.26 1.64 7.17
C THR A 243 -6.91 1.06 6.71
N ALA A 244 -6.01 1.90 6.22
CA ALA A 244 -4.65 1.48 5.83
C ALA A 244 -3.89 0.90 7.03
N ALA A 245 -3.94 1.57 8.20
CA ALA A 245 -3.29 1.12 9.43
C ALA A 245 -3.83 -0.23 9.93
N VAL A 246 -5.15 -0.42 9.94
CA VAL A 246 -5.79 -1.69 10.35
C VAL A 246 -5.43 -2.79 9.35
N ARG A 247 -5.52 -2.52 8.06
CA ARG A 247 -5.17 -3.47 7.00
C ARG A 247 -3.75 -4.00 7.15
N GLU A 248 -2.78 -3.12 7.37
CA GLU A 248 -1.38 -3.54 7.49
C GLU A 248 -1.11 -4.29 8.78
N ARG A 249 -1.69 -3.89 9.92
CA ARG A 249 -1.56 -4.64 11.17
C ARG A 249 -2.13 -6.06 11.06
N LEU A 250 -3.31 -6.21 10.44
CA LEU A 250 -3.90 -7.53 10.18
C LEU A 250 -3.05 -8.34 9.20
N GLY A 251 -2.52 -7.68 8.16
CA GLY A 251 -1.61 -8.29 7.21
C GLY A 251 -0.32 -8.78 7.88
N TYR A 252 0.26 -7.97 8.75
CA TYR A 252 1.46 -8.31 9.52
C TYR A 252 1.20 -9.47 10.50
N LEU A 253 0.10 -9.40 11.26
CA LEU A 253 -0.32 -10.47 12.17
C LEU A 253 -0.47 -11.80 11.42
N TRP A 254 -1.08 -11.77 10.23
CA TRP A 254 -1.24 -12.97 9.41
C TRP A 254 0.08 -13.57 8.96
N VAL A 255 1.03 -12.74 8.52
CA VAL A 255 2.37 -13.17 8.09
C VAL A 255 3.14 -13.73 9.29
N TRP A 256 3.05 -13.07 10.44
CA TRP A 256 3.67 -13.51 11.70
C TRP A 256 3.13 -14.88 12.17
N LEU A 257 1.80 -15.06 12.19
CA LEU A 257 1.16 -16.34 12.55
C LEU A 257 1.62 -17.49 11.65
N ARG A 258 1.90 -17.21 10.40
CA ARG A 258 2.45 -18.19 9.44
C ARG A 258 3.97 -18.34 9.54
N ARG A 259 4.60 -17.70 10.50
CA ARG A 259 6.08 -17.63 10.68
C ARG A 259 6.81 -17.19 9.42
N LYS A 260 6.26 -16.19 8.71
CA LYS A 260 6.77 -15.70 7.42
C LYS A 260 7.41 -14.30 7.48
N VAL A 261 7.42 -13.68 8.67
CA VAL A 261 8.20 -12.47 9.03
C VAL A 261 8.61 -12.58 10.48
#